data_9a77130ae041ffb0f4fbe9316fb08c8f
#
_entry.id   9a77130ae041ffb0f4fbe9316fb08c8f
#
_cell.length_a   1.000
_cell.length_b   1.000
_cell.length_c   1.000
_cell.angle_alpha   90.00
_cell.angle_beta   90.00
_cell.angle_gamma   90.00
#
_symmetry.space_group_name_H-M   'P 1'
#
loop_
_entity.id
_entity.type
_entity.pdbx_description
1 polymer ?
#
loop_
_entity_poly.entity_id
_entity_poly.type
_entity_poly.pdbx_seq_one_letter_code
_entity_poly.pdbx_strand_id
1 'polypeptide(L)'
;VAVIDENTQNAFILNDYYEAEVDDYSKGKITFPFTELSPGKHTLRLKAWDVANNSSEKTIEFVVSDEQDIEIDNLLNYPNPFTTNTEFIFQHNQAGMAMDVKLEIFTVSGKLVKSFHETIINDGFISRDIRWDGRDDFGDKIGKGVYVYKMKVRSRNGSSVEKIEKLVVL
;
A
#
# COMPACT_ATOMS: atom_id res chain seq x y z
N VAL A 1 14.73 -11.82 -17.10
CA VAL A 1 14.81 -12.82 -16.01
C VAL A 1 15.58 -12.23 -14.85
N ALA A 2 15.09 -12.44 -13.63
CA ALA A 2 15.79 -12.04 -12.41
C ALA A 2 16.15 -13.26 -11.56
N VAL A 3 17.26 -13.18 -10.85
CA VAL A 3 17.73 -14.21 -9.93
C VAL A 3 18.15 -13.53 -8.63
N ILE A 4 17.67 -14.04 -7.50
CA ILE A 4 18.03 -13.58 -6.15
C ILE A 4 19.07 -14.56 -5.58
N ASP A 5 20.13 -14.03 -4.97
CA ASP A 5 21.18 -14.77 -4.25
C ASP A 5 21.77 -15.93 -5.06
N GLU A 6 21.95 -15.70 -6.35
CA GLU A 6 22.47 -16.69 -7.31
C GLU A 6 21.64 -17.99 -7.38
N ASN A 7 20.45 -18.03 -6.80
CA ASN A 7 19.57 -19.19 -6.82
C ASN A 7 18.87 -19.34 -8.18
N THR A 8 19.57 -19.95 -9.13
CA THR A 8 19.07 -20.14 -10.50
C THR A 8 17.89 -21.12 -10.61
N GLN A 9 17.61 -21.89 -9.56
CA GLN A 9 16.43 -22.80 -9.52
C GLN A 9 15.12 -22.03 -9.33
N ASN A 10 15.18 -20.83 -8.73
CA ASN A 10 14.07 -19.93 -8.49
C ASN A 10 14.23 -18.63 -9.30
N ALA A 11 14.42 -18.76 -10.61
CA ALA A 11 14.50 -17.58 -11.47
C ALA A 11 13.11 -17.02 -11.75
N PHE A 12 12.96 -15.69 -11.61
CA PHE A 12 11.72 -14.96 -11.88
C PHE A 12 11.66 -14.53 -13.33
N ILE A 13 10.58 -14.87 -14.03
CA ILE A 13 10.30 -14.40 -15.38
C ILE A 13 9.51 -13.10 -15.25
N LEU A 14 10.09 -11.98 -15.69
CA LEU A 14 9.54 -10.64 -15.48
C LEU A 14 8.88 -10.03 -16.72
N ASN A 15 8.64 -10.79 -17.78
CA ASN A 15 8.12 -10.27 -19.04
C ASN A 15 6.75 -9.61 -18.89
N ASP A 16 5.86 -10.23 -18.10
CA ASP A 16 4.50 -9.74 -17.87
C ASP A 16 4.45 -8.49 -16.95
N TYR A 17 5.57 -8.14 -16.34
CA TYR A 17 5.73 -6.97 -15.47
C TYR A 17 6.48 -5.81 -16.13
N TYR A 18 6.77 -5.95 -17.44
CA TYR A 18 7.46 -4.91 -18.20
C TYR A 18 6.43 -3.97 -18.84
N GLU A 19 6.61 -2.69 -18.59
CA GLU A 19 5.86 -1.61 -19.22
C GLU A 19 6.82 -0.74 -20.02
N ALA A 20 6.62 -0.61 -21.34
CA ALA A 20 7.40 0.29 -22.18
C ALA A 20 7.05 1.75 -21.85
N GLU A 21 8.01 2.66 -21.96
CA GLU A 21 7.73 4.09 -21.88
C GLU A 21 6.89 4.53 -23.08
N VAL A 22 5.97 5.46 -22.82
CA VAL A 22 5.16 6.09 -23.87
C VAL A 22 6.12 6.92 -24.74
N ASP A 23 6.07 6.70 -26.05
CA ASP A 23 6.90 7.37 -27.06
C ASP A 23 8.40 6.99 -27.09
N ASP A 24 8.86 6.04 -26.27
CA ASP A 24 10.25 5.52 -26.33
C ASP A 24 10.31 4.01 -26.12
N TYR A 25 10.23 3.23 -27.18
CA TYR A 25 10.27 1.76 -27.14
C TYR A 25 11.63 1.19 -26.73
N SER A 26 12.67 2.03 -26.62
CA SER A 26 13.97 1.61 -26.16
C SER A 26 14.10 1.59 -24.63
N LYS A 27 13.10 2.12 -23.94
CA LYS A 27 13.05 2.20 -22.48
C LYS A 27 11.78 1.59 -21.93
N GLY A 28 11.86 1.15 -20.68
CA GLY A 28 10.71 0.62 -19.95
C GLY A 28 11.02 0.39 -18.49
N LYS A 29 9.96 0.08 -17.77
CA LYS A 29 10.00 -0.16 -16.33
C LYS A 29 9.50 -1.56 -16.03
N ILE A 30 10.13 -2.21 -15.06
CA ILE A 30 9.65 -3.46 -14.47
C ILE A 30 9.29 -3.16 -13.02
N THR A 31 8.06 -3.49 -12.63
CA THR A 31 7.62 -3.41 -11.23
C THR A 31 7.22 -4.80 -10.77
N PHE A 32 8.05 -5.43 -9.95
CA PHE A 32 7.84 -6.77 -9.45
C PHE A 32 8.03 -6.82 -7.93
N PRO A 33 7.02 -7.27 -7.14
CA PRO A 33 7.13 -7.40 -5.70
C PRO A 33 7.86 -8.70 -5.33
N PHE A 34 8.97 -8.61 -4.63
CA PHE A 34 9.62 -9.75 -3.99
C PHE A 34 9.09 -9.88 -2.55
N THR A 35 8.14 -10.78 -2.32
CA THR A 35 7.38 -10.86 -1.06
C THR A 35 7.97 -11.79 0.01
N GLU A 36 8.96 -12.61 -0.31
CA GLU A 36 9.46 -13.67 0.59
C GLU A 36 10.98 -13.64 0.80
N LEU A 37 11.57 -12.44 0.77
CA LEU A 37 12.99 -12.32 1.06
C LEU A 37 13.24 -12.32 2.56
N SER A 38 14.20 -13.14 3.01
CA SER A 38 14.65 -13.13 4.39
C SER A 38 15.37 -11.83 4.71
N PRO A 39 15.38 -11.39 5.97
CA PRO A 39 16.21 -10.25 6.37
C PRO A 39 17.68 -10.50 6.12
N GLY A 40 18.39 -9.45 5.69
CA GLY A 40 19.83 -9.55 5.44
C GLY A 40 20.27 -8.95 4.12
N LYS A 41 21.49 -9.24 3.73
CA LYS A 41 22.05 -8.84 2.43
C LYS A 41 21.62 -9.81 1.36
N HIS A 42 21.15 -9.24 0.24
CA HIS A 42 20.76 -9.99 -0.94
C HIS A 42 21.41 -9.41 -2.19
N THR A 43 21.55 -10.25 -3.20
CA THR A 43 21.96 -9.86 -4.53
C THR A 43 20.84 -10.09 -5.51
N LEU A 44 20.54 -9.11 -6.35
CA LEU A 44 19.63 -9.24 -7.49
C LEU A 44 20.43 -9.17 -8.76
N ARG A 45 20.41 -10.24 -9.55
CA ARG A 45 20.97 -10.32 -10.89
C ARG A 45 19.84 -10.28 -11.91
N LEU A 46 19.83 -9.23 -12.72
CA LEU A 46 18.86 -9.05 -13.79
C LEU A 46 19.53 -9.30 -15.13
N LYS A 47 18.93 -10.15 -15.95
CA LYS A 47 19.34 -10.39 -17.33
C LYS A 47 18.17 -10.08 -18.27
N ALA A 48 18.44 -9.23 -19.26
CA ALA A 48 17.49 -8.84 -20.30
C ALA A 48 18.04 -9.18 -21.67
N TRP A 49 17.15 -9.45 -22.63
CA TRP A 49 17.47 -9.69 -24.04
C TRP A 49 16.74 -8.67 -24.90
N ASP A 50 17.40 -8.23 -25.95
CA ASP A 50 16.76 -7.44 -27.00
C ASP A 50 16.08 -8.34 -28.05
N VAL A 51 15.39 -7.72 -29.00
CA VAL A 51 14.71 -8.43 -30.10
C VAL A 51 15.65 -9.15 -31.06
N ALA A 52 16.93 -8.82 -31.05
CA ALA A 52 17.99 -9.47 -31.81
C ALA A 52 18.70 -10.58 -31.03
N ASN A 53 18.18 -10.92 -29.84
CA ASN A 53 18.72 -11.93 -28.92
C ASN A 53 20.10 -11.61 -28.32
N ASN A 54 20.50 -10.33 -28.30
CA ASN A 54 21.64 -9.89 -27.50
C ASN A 54 21.18 -9.77 -26.04
N SER A 55 22.06 -10.10 -25.11
CA SER A 55 21.74 -10.01 -23.68
C SER A 55 22.63 -9.03 -22.95
N SER A 56 22.06 -8.38 -21.95
CA SER A 56 22.76 -7.56 -20.97
C SER A 56 22.43 -8.04 -19.58
N GLU A 57 23.40 -7.99 -18.68
CA GLU A 57 23.26 -8.45 -17.30
C GLU A 57 23.77 -7.39 -16.34
N LYS A 58 23.05 -7.21 -15.24
CA LYS A 58 23.45 -6.31 -14.17
C LYS A 58 23.12 -6.94 -12.81
N THR A 59 24.07 -6.81 -11.87
CA THR A 59 23.88 -7.24 -10.49
C THR A 59 23.87 -6.02 -9.58
N ILE A 60 22.95 -6.02 -8.62
CA ILE A 60 22.88 -5.04 -7.54
C ILE A 60 22.84 -5.77 -6.19
N GLU A 61 23.44 -5.16 -5.19
CA GLU A 61 23.32 -5.60 -3.79
C GLU A 61 22.32 -4.69 -3.08
N PHE A 62 21.48 -5.29 -2.21
CA PHE A 62 20.52 -4.57 -1.38
C PHE A 62 20.37 -5.28 -0.03
N VAL A 63 19.79 -4.57 0.93
CA VAL A 63 19.53 -5.11 2.27
C VAL A 63 18.03 -5.16 2.51
N VAL A 64 17.54 -6.33 2.90
CA VAL A 64 16.19 -6.50 3.44
C VAL A 64 16.27 -6.30 4.96
N SER A 65 15.55 -5.32 5.46
CA SER A 65 15.46 -5.06 6.89
C SER A 65 14.24 -5.75 7.48
N ASP A 66 14.41 -6.44 8.58
CA ASP A 66 13.34 -7.14 9.32
C ASP A 66 12.41 -6.16 10.07
N GLU A 67 12.88 -4.95 10.29
CA GLU A 67 12.29 -4.00 11.24
C GLU A 67 12.01 -2.63 10.60
N GLN A 68 11.30 -2.60 9.46
CA GLN A 68 10.65 -1.34 9.14
C GLN A 68 9.37 -1.23 9.94
N ASP A 69 9.39 -0.33 10.91
CA ASP A 69 8.17 0.13 11.54
C ASP A 69 7.18 0.61 10.47
N ILE A 70 5.91 0.30 10.67
CA ILE A 70 4.88 0.80 9.77
C ILE A 70 4.82 2.32 9.84
N GLU A 71 4.89 2.94 8.67
CA GLU A 71 4.67 4.38 8.50
C GLU A 71 3.46 4.60 7.61
N ILE A 72 2.66 5.59 7.95
CA ILE A 72 1.57 6.06 7.09
C ILE A 72 1.70 7.55 6.84
N ASP A 73 1.49 7.94 5.58
CA ASP A 73 1.49 9.33 5.15
C ASP A 73 0.25 9.66 4.33
N ASN A 74 0.01 10.97 4.14
CA ASN A 74 -1.06 11.48 3.28
C ASN A 74 -2.43 10.83 3.58
N LEU A 75 -2.74 10.60 4.86
CA LEU A 75 -4.07 10.14 5.25
C LEU A 75 -5.10 11.20 4.92
N LEU A 76 -6.07 10.85 4.08
CA LEU A 76 -7.19 11.71 3.73
C LEU A 76 -8.43 10.89 3.39
N ASN A 77 -9.59 11.53 3.36
CA ASN A 77 -10.78 10.94 2.76
C ASN A 77 -11.21 11.75 1.53
N TYR A 78 -11.66 11.05 0.49
CA TYR A 78 -12.11 11.69 -0.74
C TYR A 78 -13.41 11.07 -1.26
N PRO A 79 -14.41 11.91 -1.63
CA PRO A 79 -14.44 13.36 -1.46
C PRO A 79 -14.54 13.81 0.01
N ASN A 80 -14.05 15.01 0.30
CA ASN A 80 -14.23 15.70 1.57
C ASN A 80 -14.37 17.21 1.31
N PRO A 81 -15.53 17.83 1.51
CA PRO A 81 -16.78 17.28 2.08
C PRO A 81 -17.47 16.24 1.17
N PHE A 82 -18.33 15.38 1.77
CA PHE A 82 -19.11 14.42 1.04
C PHE A 82 -20.60 14.42 1.46
N THR A 83 -21.47 13.88 0.59
CA THR A 83 -22.93 13.79 0.81
C THR A 83 -23.43 12.36 0.90
N THR A 84 -22.85 11.44 0.14
CA THR A 84 -23.33 10.06 0.01
C THR A 84 -22.31 9.03 0.46
N ASN A 85 -21.06 9.18 0.00
CA ASN A 85 -19.97 8.28 0.34
C ASN A 85 -18.63 8.99 0.26
N THR A 86 -17.64 8.43 0.93
CA THR A 86 -16.25 8.81 0.87
C THR A 86 -15.37 7.57 0.96
N GLU A 87 -14.18 7.61 0.39
CA GLU A 87 -13.16 6.57 0.57
C GLU A 87 -11.98 7.13 1.36
N PHE A 88 -11.40 6.29 2.21
CA PHE A 88 -10.20 6.66 2.97
C PHE A 88 -8.96 6.21 2.21
N ILE A 89 -8.04 7.16 2.02
CA ILE A 89 -6.83 6.98 1.24
C ILE A 89 -5.64 7.27 2.14
N PHE A 90 -4.65 6.39 2.13
CA PHE A 90 -3.40 6.63 2.83
C PHE A 90 -2.23 5.98 2.09
N GLN A 91 -1.04 6.55 2.27
CA GLN A 91 0.21 5.96 1.83
C GLN A 91 0.84 5.18 2.98
N HIS A 92 1.53 4.08 2.66
CA HIS A 92 2.22 3.23 3.63
C HIS A 92 3.52 2.67 3.03
N ASN A 93 4.42 2.19 3.89
CA ASN A 93 5.71 1.61 3.49
C ASN A 93 5.69 0.06 3.42
N GLN A 94 4.52 -0.59 3.49
CA GLN A 94 4.35 -2.05 3.59
C GLN A 94 3.72 -2.65 2.32
N ALA A 95 4.33 -2.41 1.13
CA ALA A 95 3.83 -2.98 -0.12
C ALA A 95 3.90 -4.53 -0.10
N GLY A 96 2.82 -5.20 -0.53
CA GLY A 96 2.72 -6.65 -0.58
C GLY A 96 2.55 -7.34 0.78
N MET A 97 2.52 -6.59 1.88
CA MET A 97 2.39 -7.12 3.23
C MET A 97 0.99 -6.90 3.81
N ALA A 98 0.53 -7.84 4.64
CA ALA A 98 -0.72 -7.70 5.36
C ALA A 98 -0.60 -6.66 6.48
N MET A 99 -1.56 -5.74 6.52
CA MET A 99 -1.71 -4.72 7.54
C MET A 99 -3.08 -4.81 8.18
N ASP A 100 -3.16 -4.77 9.52
CA ASP A 100 -4.41 -4.61 10.22
C ASP A 100 -4.74 -3.14 10.35
N VAL A 101 -5.82 -2.71 9.73
CA VAL A 101 -6.28 -1.31 9.70
C VAL A 101 -7.53 -1.17 10.53
N LYS A 102 -7.48 -0.34 11.55
CA LYS A 102 -8.64 0.08 12.34
C LYS A 102 -8.92 1.54 12.09
N LEU A 103 -10.12 1.85 11.60
CA LEU A 103 -10.61 3.21 11.38
C LEU A 103 -11.81 3.46 12.27
N GLU A 104 -11.75 4.49 13.10
CA GLU A 104 -12.82 4.89 14.01
C GLU A 104 -13.23 6.34 13.71
N ILE A 105 -14.51 6.58 13.57
CA ILE A 105 -15.08 7.90 13.28
C ILE A 105 -15.86 8.40 14.50
N PHE A 106 -15.59 9.64 14.90
CA PHE A 106 -16.14 10.25 16.10
C PHE A 106 -16.84 11.57 15.78
N THR A 107 -17.83 11.91 16.58
CA THR A 107 -18.29 13.30 16.67
C THR A 107 -17.17 14.18 17.26
N VAL A 108 -17.29 15.49 17.12
CA VAL A 108 -16.35 16.44 17.77
C VAL A 108 -16.40 16.39 19.31
N SER A 109 -17.46 15.83 19.89
CA SER A 109 -17.58 15.58 21.33
C SER A 109 -16.95 14.24 21.79
N GLY A 110 -16.36 13.48 20.86
CA GLY A 110 -15.68 12.21 21.16
C GLY A 110 -16.58 10.97 21.18
N LYS A 111 -17.86 11.08 20.78
CA LYS A 111 -18.75 9.91 20.68
C LYS A 111 -18.38 9.11 19.43
N LEU A 112 -18.12 7.80 19.57
CA LEU A 112 -17.91 6.89 18.46
C LEU A 112 -19.18 6.79 17.60
N VAL A 113 -19.02 6.91 16.29
CA VAL A 113 -20.07 6.84 15.28
C VAL A 113 -19.96 5.56 14.47
N LYS A 114 -18.75 5.26 13.97
CA LYS A 114 -18.49 4.12 13.10
C LYS A 114 -17.11 3.55 13.36
N SER A 115 -17.00 2.22 13.28
CA SER A 115 -15.71 1.52 13.36
C SER A 115 -15.59 0.53 12.19
N PHE A 116 -14.41 0.54 11.56
CA PHE A 116 -13.99 -0.44 10.56
C PHE A 116 -12.76 -1.18 11.10
N HIS A 117 -12.70 -2.47 10.80
CA HIS A 117 -11.52 -3.28 11.10
C HIS A 117 -11.29 -4.23 9.94
N GLU A 118 -10.25 -3.97 9.17
CA GLU A 118 -9.95 -4.65 7.93
C GLU A 118 -8.49 -5.11 7.92
N THR A 119 -8.24 -6.30 7.37
CA THR A 119 -6.89 -6.71 7.03
C THR A 119 -6.68 -6.42 5.55
N ILE A 120 -5.75 -5.54 5.23
CA ILE A 120 -5.48 -5.01 3.89
C ILE A 120 -4.14 -5.55 3.39
N ILE A 121 -4.10 -5.97 2.13
CA ILE A 121 -2.88 -6.34 1.41
C ILE A 121 -2.91 -5.59 0.08
N ASN A 122 -1.95 -4.69 -0.13
CA ASN A 122 -1.82 -3.92 -1.36
C ASN A 122 -0.45 -4.16 -1.98
N ASP A 123 -0.42 -4.41 -3.28
CA ASP A 123 0.84 -4.56 -4.04
C ASP A 123 1.63 -3.25 -4.16
N GLY A 124 0.96 -2.11 -3.97
CA GLY A 124 1.55 -0.77 -3.98
C GLY A 124 1.66 -0.16 -2.59
N PHE A 125 2.01 1.13 -2.57
CA PHE A 125 2.19 1.94 -1.35
C PHE A 125 0.99 2.83 -1.03
N ILE A 126 -0.15 2.64 -1.69
CA ILE A 126 -1.38 3.42 -1.50
C ILE A 126 -2.55 2.48 -1.29
N SER A 127 -3.28 2.65 -0.19
CA SER A 127 -4.53 1.96 0.07
C SER A 127 -5.74 2.87 -0.18
N ARG A 128 -6.83 2.25 -0.73
CA ARG A 128 -8.15 2.86 -0.98
C ARG A 128 -9.28 1.89 -0.65
N ASP A 129 -9.04 0.95 0.23
CA ASP A 129 -9.91 -0.20 0.43
C ASP A 129 -11.12 0.11 1.31
N ILE A 130 -11.01 1.12 2.20
CA ILE A 130 -12.07 1.45 3.14
C ILE A 130 -12.99 2.53 2.56
N ARG A 131 -14.28 2.18 2.41
CA ARG A 131 -15.33 3.09 1.94
C ARG A 131 -16.41 3.24 3.00
N TRP A 132 -16.96 4.44 3.10
CA TRP A 132 -18.01 4.76 4.05
C TRP A 132 -19.16 5.53 3.40
N ASP A 133 -20.38 5.12 3.69
CA ASP A 133 -21.62 5.65 3.16
C ASP A 133 -22.30 6.70 4.10
N GLY A 134 -21.60 7.14 5.14
CA GLY A 134 -22.13 8.11 6.11
C GLY A 134 -23.19 7.53 7.05
N ARG A 135 -23.14 6.21 7.32
CA ARG A 135 -24.02 5.57 8.30
C ARG A 135 -23.22 5.14 9.53
N ASP A 136 -23.87 5.20 10.67
CA ASP A 136 -23.31 4.69 11.94
C ASP A 136 -23.29 3.15 11.98
N ASP A 137 -22.84 2.57 13.10
CA ASP A 137 -22.80 1.11 13.27
C ASP A 137 -24.19 0.45 13.37
N PHE A 138 -25.25 1.25 13.57
CA PHE A 138 -26.64 0.78 13.58
C PHE A 138 -27.31 0.88 12.22
N GLY A 139 -26.65 1.51 11.23
CA GLY A 139 -27.17 1.71 9.87
C GLY A 139 -27.92 3.03 9.67
N ASP A 140 -27.98 3.88 10.69
CA ASP A 140 -28.64 5.18 10.62
C ASP A 140 -27.73 6.22 9.96
N LYS A 141 -28.31 7.09 9.11
CA LYS A 141 -27.57 8.20 8.53
C LYS A 141 -27.16 9.19 9.61
N ILE A 142 -25.89 9.57 9.60
CA ILE A 142 -25.39 10.59 10.52
C ILE A 142 -25.79 12.00 10.06
N GLY A 143 -25.82 12.92 11.01
CA GLY A 143 -26.12 14.34 10.74
C GLY A 143 -25.03 15.04 9.94
N LYS A 144 -25.41 16.13 9.27
CA LYS A 144 -24.46 17.05 8.65
C LYS A 144 -23.57 17.68 9.70
N GLY A 145 -22.29 17.82 9.40
CA GLY A 145 -21.35 18.42 10.33
C GLY A 145 -19.92 17.97 10.17
N VAL A 146 -19.09 18.37 11.12
CA VAL A 146 -17.68 17.99 11.19
C VAL A 146 -17.53 16.79 12.11
N TYR A 147 -16.74 15.82 11.66
CA TYR A 147 -16.35 14.63 12.39
C TYR A 147 -14.83 14.49 12.40
N VAL A 148 -14.34 13.70 13.32
CA VAL A 148 -12.92 13.35 13.43
C VAL A 148 -12.79 11.86 13.20
N TYR A 149 -11.81 11.44 12.42
CA TYR A 149 -11.53 10.03 12.30
C TYR A 149 -10.07 9.73 12.69
N LYS A 150 -9.92 8.57 13.29
CA LYS A 150 -8.67 8.03 13.75
C LYS A 150 -8.38 6.74 13.02
N MET A 151 -7.26 6.67 12.34
CA MET A 151 -6.77 5.46 11.69
C MET A 151 -5.57 4.92 12.46
N LYS A 152 -5.64 3.66 12.83
CA LYS A 152 -4.53 2.90 13.38
C LYS A 152 -4.20 1.77 12.43
N VAL A 153 -2.95 1.71 12.01
CA VAL A 153 -2.43 0.64 11.15
C VAL A 153 -1.37 -0.12 11.93
N ARG A 154 -1.48 -1.44 11.90
CA ARG A 154 -0.54 -2.35 12.55
C ARG A 154 0.03 -3.31 11.52
N SER A 155 1.34 -3.43 11.48
CA SER A 155 2.04 -4.37 10.62
C SER A 155 2.17 -5.76 11.26
N ARG A 156 2.61 -6.72 10.48
CA ARG A 156 2.77 -8.11 10.90
C ARG A 156 3.84 -8.30 12.00
N ASN A 157 4.88 -7.46 12.01
CA ASN A 157 5.92 -7.45 13.05
C ASN A 157 5.44 -6.86 14.39
N GLY A 158 4.19 -6.34 14.45
CA GLY A 158 3.57 -5.78 15.64
C GLY A 158 3.75 -4.27 15.79
N SER A 159 4.56 -3.61 14.96
CA SER A 159 4.66 -2.15 14.96
C SER A 159 3.33 -1.51 14.55
N SER A 160 3.02 -0.35 15.06
CA SER A 160 1.76 0.34 14.75
C SER A 160 1.93 1.84 14.73
N VAL A 161 1.17 2.48 13.84
CA VAL A 161 1.11 3.93 13.69
C VAL A 161 -0.35 4.38 13.77
N GLU A 162 -0.57 5.58 14.28
CA GLU A 162 -1.89 6.19 14.41
C GLU A 162 -1.88 7.59 13.86
N LYS A 163 -2.92 7.92 13.07
CA LYS A 163 -3.15 9.29 12.57
C LYS A 163 -4.59 9.69 12.74
N ILE A 164 -4.80 11.00 12.93
CA ILE A 164 -6.13 11.59 13.15
C ILE A 164 -6.32 12.71 12.13
N GLU A 165 -7.50 12.70 11.50
CA GLU A 165 -7.89 13.68 10.50
C GLU A 165 -9.37 14.07 10.64
N LYS A 166 -9.80 15.09 9.89
CA LYS A 166 -11.18 15.62 9.91
C LYS A 166 -11.90 15.27 8.62
N LEU A 167 -13.19 15.03 8.74
CA LEU A 167 -14.09 14.92 7.60
C LEU A 167 -15.35 15.77 7.80
N VAL A 168 -15.99 16.13 6.69
CA VAL A 168 -17.20 16.97 6.69
C VAL A 168 -18.30 16.25 5.91
N VAL A 169 -19.48 16.15 6.54
CA VAL A 169 -20.71 15.61 5.95
C VAL A 169 -21.63 16.77 5.58
N LEU A 170 -22.17 16.81 4.36
CA LEU A 170 -23.08 17.83 3.83
C LEU A 170 -24.53 17.38 3.75
#